data_93203ec17f37f1e8ad466d216a7da77f
#
_entry.id   93203ec17f37f1e8ad466d216a7da77f
#
_cell.length_a   1.000
_cell.length_b   1.000
_cell.length_c   1.000
_cell.angle_alpha   90.00
_cell.angle_beta   90.00
_cell.angle_gamma   90.00
#
_symmetry.space_group_name_H-M   'P 1'
#
loop_
_entity.id
_entity.type
_entity.pdbx_description
1 polymer ?
#
loop_
_entity_poly.entity_id
_entity_poly.type
_entity_poly.pdbx_seq_one_letter_code
_entity_poly.pdbx_strand_id
1 'polypeptide(L)' 'MSDKAYLIRFKHRELGTQSVTAASAEIHGEHIALLTSKGKLAALFLTEVVESWSESPLLPLPIQ' A
#
# COMPACT_ATOMS: atom_id res chain seq x y z
N MET A 1 -6.14 -13.64 10.21
CA MET A 1 -6.14 -12.45 9.44
C MET A 1 -4.92 -12.34 8.61
N SER A 2 -5.09 -11.98 7.38
CA SER A 2 -3.95 -11.98 6.48
C SER A 2 -3.66 -10.57 6.02
N ASP A 3 -2.38 -10.25 6.04
CA ASP A 3 -1.92 -9.02 5.45
C ASP A 3 -1.92 -9.14 3.94
N LYS A 4 -1.85 -8.01 3.29
CA LYS A 4 -1.84 -7.95 1.84
C LYS A 4 -0.67 -7.09 1.41
N ALA A 5 -0.26 -7.27 0.18
CA ALA A 5 0.73 -6.39 -0.42
C ALA A 5 0.00 -5.30 -1.17
N TYR A 6 0.28 -4.06 -0.80
CA TYR A 6 -0.29 -2.91 -1.49
C TYR A 6 0.77 -2.33 -2.38
N LEU A 7 0.46 -2.25 -3.66
CA LEU A 7 1.37 -1.67 -4.64
C LEU A 7 0.94 -0.25 -4.89
N ILE A 8 1.79 0.68 -4.52
CA ILE A 8 1.50 2.10 -4.64
C ILE A 8 2.31 2.65 -5.80
N ARG A 9 1.62 3.13 -6.82
CA ARG A 9 2.26 3.72 -7.99
C ARG A 9 2.19 5.23 -7.85
N PHE A 10 3.33 5.86 -7.90
CA PHE A 10 3.42 7.30 -7.75
C PHE A 10 3.36 7.98 -9.11
N LYS A 11 2.87 9.24 -9.10
CA LYS A 11 2.81 10.03 -10.32
C LYS A 11 4.18 10.36 -10.85
N HIS A 12 5.15 10.47 -9.97
CA HIS A 12 6.52 10.76 -10.37
C HIS A 12 7.23 9.48 -10.72
N ARG A 13 7.74 9.41 -11.93
CA ARG A 13 8.43 8.20 -12.39
C ARG A 13 9.63 7.84 -11.53
N GLU A 14 10.27 8.86 -10.97
CA GLU A 14 11.46 8.63 -10.15
C GLU A 14 11.14 7.84 -8.90
N LEU A 15 9.93 7.96 -8.41
CA LEU A 15 9.52 7.22 -7.22
C LEU A 15 9.09 5.80 -7.55
N GLY A 16 8.61 5.57 -8.76
CA GLY A 16 8.27 4.24 -9.22
C GLY A 16 7.08 3.65 -8.50
N THR A 17 7.19 2.38 -8.18
CA THR A 17 6.15 1.64 -7.48
C THR A 17 6.73 1.10 -6.19
N GLN A 18 6.00 1.30 -5.11
CA GLN A 18 6.43 0.84 -3.79
C GLN A 18 5.46 -0.21 -3.27
N SER A 19 6.00 -1.23 -2.63
CA SER A 19 5.20 -2.30 -2.05
C SER A 19 5.16 -2.12 -0.54
N VAL A 20 3.96 -2.17 0.03
CA VAL A 20 3.77 -2.02 1.47
C VAL A 20 2.89 -3.17 1.95
N THR A 21 3.30 -3.81 3.03
CA THR A 21 2.52 -4.86 3.64
C THR A 21 1.60 -4.26 4.67
N ALA A 22 0.30 -4.49 4.53
CA ALA A 22 -0.69 -3.95 5.44
C ALA A 22 -1.94 -4.82 5.39
N ALA A 23 -2.83 -4.62 6.35
CA ALA A 23 -4.09 -5.37 6.38
C ALA A 23 -5.20 -4.62 5.68
N SER A 24 -5.18 -3.30 5.70
CA SER A 24 -6.24 -2.52 5.09
C SER A 24 -5.70 -1.18 4.64
N ALA A 25 -6.46 -0.53 3.77
CA ALA A 25 -6.15 0.80 3.28
C ALA A 25 -7.39 1.67 3.46
N GLU A 26 -7.19 2.89 3.92
CA GLU A 26 -8.28 3.84 4.11
C GLU A 26 -7.88 5.17 3.52
N ILE A 27 -8.85 5.84 2.94
CA ILE A 27 -8.65 7.17 2.40
C ILE A 27 -9.27 8.17 3.35
N HIS A 28 -8.44 9.06 3.87
CA HIS A 28 -8.87 10.10 4.79
C HIS A 28 -8.51 11.44 4.20
N GLY A 29 -9.49 12.10 3.58
CA GLY A 29 -9.23 13.40 2.97
C GLY A 29 -8.16 13.30 1.90
N GLU A 30 -7.01 13.90 2.15
CA GLU A 30 -5.93 13.92 1.18
C GLU A 30 -4.87 12.87 1.45
N HIS A 31 -5.18 11.89 2.30
CA HIS A 31 -4.20 10.89 2.69
C HIS A 31 -4.73 9.50 2.46
N ILE A 32 -3.83 8.61 2.09
CA ILE A 32 -4.10 7.18 2.03
C ILE A 32 -3.33 6.56 3.18
N ALA A 33 -4.04 5.95 4.12
CA ALA A 33 -3.44 5.33 5.28
C ALA A 33 -3.49 3.82 5.14
N LEU A 34 -2.36 3.17 5.27
CA LEU A 34 -2.27 1.72 5.25
C LEU A 34 -2.08 1.24 6.68
N LEU A 35 -2.97 0.37 7.12
CA LEU A 35 -3.03 -0.03 8.52
C LEU A 35 -2.70 -1.51 8.65
N THR A 36 -2.00 -1.85 9.72
CA THR A 36 -1.71 -3.24 10.04
C THR A 36 -2.95 -3.92 10.59
N SER A 37 -2.85 -5.24 10.76
CA SER A 37 -3.97 -5.99 11.33
C SER A 37 -4.25 -5.59 12.77
N LYS A 38 -3.30 -4.94 13.41
CA LYS A 38 -3.48 -4.45 14.79
C LYS A 38 -3.99 -3.02 14.83
N GLY A 39 -4.29 -2.45 13.67
CA GLY A 39 -4.81 -1.10 13.61
C GLY A 39 -3.75 -0.01 13.67
N LYS A 40 -2.48 -0.38 13.55
CA LYS A 40 -1.41 0.60 13.57
C LYS A 40 -1.10 1.07 12.17
N LEU A 41 -0.58 2.27 12.08
CA LEU A 41 -0.24 2.87 10.79
C LEU A 41 1.00 2.20 10.22
N ALA A 42 0.86 1.59 9.06
CA ALA A 42 1.98 0.99 8.36
C ALA A 42 2.64 1.98 7.42
N ALA A 43 1.82 2.81 6.76
CA ALA A 43 2.34 3.79 5.84
C ALA A 43 1.28 4.86 5.61
N LEU A 44 1.71 6.04 5.22
CA LEU A 44 0.82 7.16 4.95
C LEU A 44 1.33 7.90 3.71
N PHE A 45 0.45 8.10 2.75
CA PHE A 45 0.80 8.78 1.52
C PHE A 45 -0.21 9.89 1.23
N LEU A 46 0.26 10.94 0.57
CA LEU A 46 -0.65 11.96 0.07
C LEU A 46 -1.31 11.45 -1.20
N THR A 47 -2.62 11.63 -1.31
CA THR A 47 -3.33 11.16 -2.49
C THR A 47 -2.84 11.85 -3.75
N GLU A 48 -2.39 13.10 -3.63
CA GLU A 48 -1.97 13.85 -4.80
C GLU A 48 -0.68 13.35 -5.41
N VAL A 49 0.13 12.58 -4.67
CA VAL A 49 1.37 12.04 -5.23
C VAL A 49 1.19 10.59 -5.68
N VAL A 50 0.03 10.00 -5.41
CA VAL A 50 -0.24 8.61 -5.75
C VAL A 50 -1.07 8.59 -7.02
N GLU A 51 -0.57 7.92 -8.05
CA GLU A 51 -1.31 7.76 -9.29
C GLU A 51 -2.37 6.68 -9.15
N SER A 52 -2.00 5.56 -8.57
CA SER A 52 -2.92 4.46 -8.37
C SER A 52 -2.36 3.54 -7.30
N TRP A 53 -3.22 2.69 -6.78
CA TRP A 53 -2.78 1.67 -5.84
C TRP A 53 -3.70 0.48 -5.97
N SER A 54 -3.16 -0.68 -5.63
CA SER A 54 -3.90 -1.92 -5.72
C SER A 54 -3.45 -2.84 -4.60
N GLU A 55 -4.28 -3.83 -4.32
CA GLU A 55 -3.94 -4.80 -3.30
C GLU A 55 -3.94 -6.19 -3.89
N SER A 56 -3.09 -7.05 -3.33
CA SER A 56 -3.11 -8.44 -3.68
C SER A 56 -2.74 -9.24 -2.44
N PRO A 57 -3.25 -10.46 -2.31
CA PRO A 57 -2.89 -11.28 -1.17
C PRO A 57 -1.40 -11.55 -1.16
N LEU A 58 -0.85 -11.61 0.05
CA LEU A 58 0.54 -12.04 0.19
C LEU A 58 0.59 -13.54 -0.02
N LEU A 59 1.30 -13.95 -1.05
CA LEU A 59 1.47 -15.34 -1.34
C LEU A 59 2.92 -15.71 -1.18
N PRO A 60 3.20 -16.95 -0.80
CA PRO A 60 4.59 -17.40 -0.81
C PRO A 60 5.14 -17.19 -2.19
N LEU A 61 6.32 -16.62 -2.24
CA LEU A 61 6.94 -16.39 -3.53
C LEU A 61 7.30 -17.73 -4.15
N PRO A 62 6.98 -17.89 -5.42
CA PRO A 62 7.42 -19.10 -6.09
C PRO A 62 8.93 -19.11 -6.16
N ILE A 63 9.48 -20.27 -6.00
CA ILE A 63 10.91 -20.42 -6.12
C ILE A 63 11.26 -20.43 -7.59
N GLN A 64 12.10 -19.54 -7.95
CA GLN A 64 12.48 -19.39 -9.34
C GLN A 64 13.80 -20.06 -9.60
#